data_8edfb55b821c8b30af25b28921ac6381
#
_entry.id   8edfb55b821c8b30af25b28921ac6381
#
_cell.length_a   1.000
_cell.length_b   1.000
_cell.length_c   1.000
_cell.angle_alpha   90.00
_cell.angle_beta   90.00
_cell.angle_gamma   90.00
#
_symmetry.space_group_name_H-M   'P 1'
#
loop_
_entity.id
_entity.type
_entity.pdbx_description
1 polymer ?
#
loop_
_entity_poly.entity_id
_entity_poly.type
_entity_poly.pdbx_seq_one_letter_code
_entity_poly.pdbx_strand_id
1 'polypeptide(L)'
;MSEPGPSRQRFVDAAFGRPVDLPPVWLMRQAGRYLPEYREVRKRLAFLDLCADVPSAVEVSMQPFRRFGMDGVILFSDILIPLPPMGIEVRLDEGGPKLPTPIRTAAQVEALRGFDPTVGTGFVPAILRELKKEVAGRAAVIGFCGAPWTLATYAIEGGGSKSFQNTKTMMWREPKVLEALMAKLADAVGDYLAAQIEAGADVVQVFDSWAGELSRADYDRFARPATERLLARLPKRGEVPVIHFASGSAHLIDSYARMDADVISVDWKLPLDEARTRARGKALQGNVDPGVLLGAPDDVRAAVGAAKAAAGPGGHIVNLGHGILPPTPPENVAAFVEAARKG
;
A
#
# COMPACT_ATOMS: atom_id res chain seq x y z
N MET A 1 -20.91 -16.53 22.91
CA MET A 1 -20.81 -16.40 21.45
C MET A 1 -19.32 -16.36 21.13
N SER A 2 -18.82 -17.28 20.28
CA SER A 2 -17.42 -17.25 19.84
C SER A 2 -17.16 -15.93 19.08
N GLU A 3 -16.02 -15.28 19.34
CA GLU A 3 -15.63 -14.11 18.58
C GLU A 3 -15.58 -14.45 17.07
N PRO A 4 -16.11 -13.59 16.19
CA PRO A 4 -16.06 -13.83 14.77
C PRO A 4 -14.60 -13.83 14.30
N GLY A 5 -14.17 -14.91 13.64
CA GLY A 5 -12.82 -15.03 13.09
C GLY A 5 -12.56 -14.09 11.90
N PRO A 6 -11.30 -14.01 11.42
CA PRO A 6 -10.97 -13.28 10.19
C PRO A 6 -11.84 -13.72 9.03
N SER A 7 -12.23 -12.77 8.16
CA SER A 7 -13.13 -13.06 7.06
C SER A 7 -12.77 -12.24 5.81
N ARG A 8 -12.56 -12.95 4.71
CA ARG A 8 -12.41 -12.34 3.38
C ARG A 8 -13.60 -11.44 3.03
N GLN A 9 -14.83 -11.97 3.22
CA GLN A 9 -16.04 -11.25 2.81
C GLN A 9 -16.24 -9.97 3.64
N ARG A 10 -16.00 -10.03 4.96
CA ARG A 10 -16.03 -8.84 5.83
C ARG A 10 -15.12 -7.74 5.31
N PHE A 11 -13.90 -8.09 4.89
CA PHE A 11 -12.95 -7.11 4.37
C PHE A 11 -13.46 -6.45 3.07
N VAL A 12 -13.91 -7.25 2.12
CA VAL A 12 -14.44 -6.77 0.82
C VAL A 12 -15.69 -5.92 1.02
N ASP A 13 -16.60 -6.34 1.90
CA ASP A 13 -17.83 -5.59 2.18
C ASP A 13 -17.54 -4.25 2.85
N ALA A 14 -16.65 -4.23 3.86
CA ALA A 14 -16.22 -2.98 4.49
C ALA A 14 -15.54 -2.03 3.49
N ALA A 15 -14.74 -2.56 2.57
CA ALA A 15 -14.07 -1.77 1.53
C ALA A 15 -15.06 -1.14 0.53
N PHE A 16 -16.19 -1.78 0.27
CA PHE A 16 -17.27 -1.20 -0.53
C PHE A 16 -18.28 -0.39 0.29
N GLY A 17 -18.00 -0.11 1.56
CA GLY A 17 -18.91 0.63 2.44
C GLY A 17 -20.18 -0.13 2.82
N ARG A 18 -20.25 -1.44 2.61
CA ARG A 18 -21.37 -2.30 2.99
C ARG A 18 -21.36 -2.57 4.49
N PRO A 19 -22.52 -2.84 5.10
CA PRO A 19 -22.58 -3.21 6.52
C PRO A 19 -21.78 -4.48 6.83
N VAL A 20 -21.03 -4.45 7.94
CA VAL A 20 -20.29 -5.59 8.47
C VAL A 20 -20.54 -5.71 9.97
N ASP A 21 -20.33 -6.91 10.51
CA ASP A 21 -20.46 -7.19 11.95
C ASP A 21 -19.42 -6.41 12.79
N LEU A 22 -18.17 -6.39 12.29
CA LEU A 22 -17.05 -5.68 12.87
C LEU A 22 -16.16 -5.10 11.76
N PRO A 23 -15.50 -3.96 11.98
CA PRO A 23 -14.53 -3.46 11.01
C PRO A 23 -13.35 -4.43 10.88
N PRO A 24 -12.96 -4.84 9.67
CA PRO A 24 -11.82 -5.71 9.47
C PRO A 24 -10.51 -5.01 9.85
N VAL A 25 -9.49 -5.80 10.22
CA VAL A 25 -8.19 -5.31 10.67
C VAL A 25 -7.03 -5.94 9.92
N TRP A 26 -6.10 -5.11 9.50
CA TRP A 26 -4.78 -5.46 9.04
C TRP A 26 -3.80 -4.30 9.25
N LEU A 27 -2.50 -4.52 9.14
CA LEU A 27 -1.52 -3.46 9.37
C LEU A 27 -0.56 -3.32 8.20
N MET A 28 -0.37 -2.09 7.72
CA MET A 28 0.70 -1.79 6.76
C MET A 28 2.06 -2.19 7.33
N ARG A 29 2.85 -2.94 6.54
CA ARG A 29 4.13 -3.56 6.94
C ARG A 29 3.99 -4.60 8.06
N GLN A 30 2.82 -5.27 8.16
CA GLN A 30 2.55 -6.31 9.16
C GLN A 30 3.56 -7.47 9.12
N ALA A 31 4.11 -7.83 7.97
CA ALA A 31 5.27 -8.70 7.85
C ALA A 31 6.54 -7.82 7.85
N GLY A 32 7.29 -7.86 8.94
CA GLY A 32 8.39 -6.92 9.09
C GLY A 32 9.33 -7.17 10.26
N ARG A 33 10.34 -6.32 10.38
CA ARG A 33 11.48 -6.46 11.32
C ARG A 33 11.09 -6.55 12.80
N TYR A 34 9.88 -6.16 13.18
CA TYR A 34 9.39 -6.30 14.55
C TYR A 34 9.11 -7.77 14.92
N LEU A 35 8.83 -8.65 13.92
CA LEU A 35 8.60 -10.08 14.14
C LEU A 35 9.91 -10.87 14.25
N PRO A 36 10.10 -11.67 15.31
CA PRO A 36 11.25 -12.56 15.41
C PRO A 36 11.35 -13.54 14.24
N GLU A 37 10.23 -14.18 13.87
CA GLU A 37 10.13 -15.15 12.77
C GLU A 37 10.49 -14.54 11.41
N TYR A 38 10.13 -13.28 11.15
CA TYR A 38 10.57 -12.55 9.97
C TYR A 38 12.09 -12.38 9.95
N ARG A 39 12.68 -11.98 11.09
CA ARG A 39 14.13 -11.78 11.18
C ARG A 39 14.92 -13.06 10.90
N GLU A 40 14.40 -14.24 11.29
CA GLU A 40 15.04 -15.52 10.96
C GLU A 40 15.07 -15.78 9.46
N VAL A 41 14.02 -15.50 8.72
CA VAL A 41 14.00 -15.60 7.25
C VAL A 41 14.98 -14.62 6.63
N ARG A 42 15.01 -13.37 7.12
CA ARG A 42 15.90 -12.31 6.62
C ARG A 42 17.40 -12.56 6.84
N LYS A 43 17.78 -13.40 7.78
CA LYS A 43 19.20 -13.83 7.95
C LYS A 43 19.71 -14.65 6.77
N ARG A 44 18.81 -15.29 6.02
CA ARG A 44 19.17 -16.23 4.94
C ARG A 44 19.03 -15.64 3.54
N LEU A 45 18.15 -14.65 3.37
CA LEU A 45 17.83 -14.07 2.06
C LEU A 45 17.96 -12.55 2.08
N ALA A 46 18.58 -11.96 1.07
CA ALA A 46 18.49 -10.53 0.84
C ALA A 46 17.04 -10.10 0.54
N PHE A 47 16.72 -8.82 0.66
CA PHE A 47 15.32 -8.38 0.62
C PHE A 47 14.65 -8.66 -0.73
N LEU A 48 15.33 -8.32 -1.84
CA LEU A 48 14.78 -8.55 -3.18
C LEU A 48 14.71 -10.05 -3.51
N ASP A 49 15.69 -10.84 -3.04
CA ASP A 49 15.66 -12.29 -3.21
C ASP A 49 14.50 -12.90 -2.44
N LEU A 50 14.22 -12.42 -1.22
CA LEU A 50 13.05 -12.84 -0.44
C LEU A 50 11.73 -12.48 -1.15
N CYS A 51 11.64 -11.31 -1.79
CA CYS A 51 10.46 -10.94 -2.58
C CYS A 51 10.24 -11.86 -3.79
N ALA A 52 11.32 -12.42 -4.36
CA ALA A 52 11.28 -13.27 -5.54
C ALA A 52 11.18 -14.77 -5.22
N ASP A 53 11.55 -15.19 -4.00
CA ASP A 53 11.46 -16.57 -3.55
C ASP A 53 10.05 -16.91 -3.08
N VAL A 54 9.28 -17.55 -3.96
CA VAL A 54 7.85 -17.80 -3.73
C VAL A 54 7.55 -18.46 -2.36
N PRO A 55 8.21 -19.56 -1.95
CA PRO A 55 7.94 -20.17 -0.66
C PRO A 55 8.20 -19.25 0.53
N SER A 56 9.33 -18.53 0.53
CA SER A 56 9.69 -17.63 1.62
C SER A 56 8.82 -16.38 1.69
N ALA A 57 8.43 -15.81 0.54
CA ALA A 57 7.50 -14.69 0.49
C ALA A 57 6.11 -15.05 0.99
N VAL A 58 5.61 -16.25 0.66
CA VAL A 58 4.36 -16.80 1.19
C VAL A 58 4.46 -16.98 2.70
N GLU A 59 5.53 -17.64 3.18
CA GLU A 59 5.76 -17.84 4.62
C GLU A 59 5.73 -16.52 5.38
N VAL A 60 6.50 -15.54 4.93
CA VAL A 60 6.60 -14.22 5.57
C VAL A 60 5.25 -13.47 5.53
N SER A 61 4.52 -13.52 4.42
CA SER A 61 3.18 -12.92 4.31
C SER A 61 2.19 -13.51 5.31
N MET A 62 2.30 -14.83 5.58
CA MET A 62 1.39 -15.57 6.45
C MET A 62 1.71 -15.44 7.95
N GLN A 63 2.93 -15.05 8.32
CA GLN A 63 3.34 -14.94 9.73
C GLN A 63 2.40 -14.06 10.59
N PRO A 64 2.05 -12.82 10.18
CA PRO A 64 1.13 -11.98 10.94
C PRO A 64 -0.28 -12.56 11.03
N PHE A 65 -0.76 -13.20 9.97
CA PHE A 65 -2.06 -13.85 9.96
C PHE A 65 -2.11 -15.01 10.96
N ARG A 66 -1.10 -15.88 10.94
CA ARG A 66 -1.02 -17.03 11.88
C ARG A 66 -0.88 -16.56 13.33
N ARG A 67 -0.14 -15.50 13.57
CA ARG A 67 0.15 -15.00 14.92
C ARG A 67 -0.98 -14.19 15.53
N PHE A 68 -1.62 -13.31 14.75
CA PHE A 68 -2.57 -12.32 15.25
C PHE A 68 -3.98 -12.49 14.69
N GLY A 69 -4.16 -13.33 13.66
CA GLY A 69 -5.47 -13.57 13.05
C GLY A 69 -6.03 -12.40 12.27
N MET A 70 -5.21 -11.63 11.57
CA MET A 70 -5.64 -10.45 10.80
C MET A 70 -6.63 -10.81 9.69
N ASP A 71 -7.54 -9.88 9.35
CA ASP A 71 -8.54 -10.06 8.29
C ASP A 71 -7.97 -9.82 6.88
N GLY A 72 -6.78 -9.23 6.77
CA GLY A 72 -6.05 -9.03 5.53
C GLY A 72 -4.64 -9.63 5.55
N VAL A 73 -4.26 -10.32 4.47
CA VAL A 73 -2.90 -10.82 4.23
C VAL A 73 -2.34 -10.11 3.02
N ILE A 74 -1.44 -9.14 3.25
CA ILE A 74 -0.78 -8.44 2.17
C ILE A 74 0.40 -9.25 1.63
N LEU A 75 0.51 -9.31 0.30
CA LEU A 75 1.68 -9.82 -0.42
C LEU A 75 2.98 -9.22 0.16
N PHE A 76 3.95 -10.06 0.51
CA PHE A 76 5.29 -9.57 0.83
C PHE A 76 6.04 -9.26 -0.47
N SER A 77 6.26 -7.98 -0.73
CA SER A 77 6.89 -7.45 -1.93
C SER A 77 7.37 -6.00 -1.69
N ASP A 78 7.82 -5.33 -2.76
CA ASP A 78 8.19 -3.91 -2.75
C ASP A 78 7.52 -3.16 -3.91
N ILE A 79 7.25 -1.85 -3.72
CA ILE A 79 6.63 -1.00 -4.74
C ILE A 79 7.53 -0.81 -5.96
N LEU A 80 8.85 -1.02 -5.84
CA LEU A 80 9.83 -0.83 -6.91
C LEU A 80 10.00 -2.07 -7.80
N ILE A 81 9.38 -3.21 -7.47
CA ILE A 81 9.48 -4.46 -8.25
C ILE A 81 9.17 -4.29 -9.75
N PRO A 82 8.24 -3.43 -10.19
CA PRO A 82 7.99 -3.23 -11.63
C PRO A 82 9.10 -2.49 -12.38
N LEU A 83 10.02 -1.81 -11.69
CA LEU A 83 11.01 -0.93 -12.33
C LEU A 83 12.13 -1.67 -13.07
N PRO A 84 12.75 -2.76 -12.54
CA PRO A 84 13.80 -3.49 -13.23
C PRO A 84 13.41 -4.04 -14.62
N PRO A 85 12.22 -4.64 -14.83
CA PRO A 85 11.77 -5.03 -16.16
C PRO A 85 11.69 -3.87 -17.15
N MET A 86 11.38 -2.65 -16.68
CA MET A 86 11.35 -1.45 -17.50
C MET A 86 12.76 -0.92 -17.85
N GLY A 87 13.81 -1.46 -17.23
CA GLY A 87 15.20 -1.03 -17.46
C GLY A 87 15.74 -0.06 -16.42
N ILE A 88 15.04 0.13 -15.29
CA ILE A 88 15.49 0.95 -14.17
C ILE A 88 16.11 0.04 -13.10
N GLU A 89 17.41 0.09 -12.94
CA GLU A 89 18.10 -0.71 -11.93
C GLU A 89 17.69 -0.28 -10.51
N VAL A 90 17.33 -1.25 -9.68
CA VAL A 90 16.97 -1.04 -8.27
C VAL A 90 17.88 -1.88 -7.38
N ARG A 91 18.48 -1.24 -6.39
CA ARG A 91 19.23 -1.89 -5.29
C ARG A 91 18.56 -1.52 -3.97
N LEU A 92 18.47 -2.48 -3.07
CA LEU A 92 17.93 -2.25 -1.72
C LEU A 92 19.02 -2.65 -0.71
N ASP A 93 19.61 -1.66 -0.08
CA ASP A 93 20.60 -1.82 1.01
C ASP A 93 20.03 -1.32 2.36
N GLU A 94 20.87 -1.32 3.40
CA GLU A 94 20.49 -0.84 4.73
C GLU A 94 20.06 0.64 4.75
N GLY A 95 20.54 1.44 3.80
CA GLY A 95 20.18 2.86 3.63
C GLY A 95 18.88 3.09 2.87
N GLY A 96 18.19 2.02 2.44
CA GLY A 96 16.97 2.10 1.64
C GLY A 96 17.22 1.91 0.14
N PRO A 97 16.21 2.22 -0.70
CA PRO A 97 16.32 2.01 -2.14
C PRO A 97 17.31 2.97 -2.80
N LYS A 98 18.11 2.42 -3.70
CA LYS A 98 19.03 3.15 -4.58
C LYS A 98 18.78 2.77 -6.03
N LEU A 99 18.65 3.77 -6.88
CA LEU A 99 18.51 3.64 -8.32
C LEU A 99 19.76 4.29 -8.96
N PRO A 100 20.80 3.49 -9.30
CA PRO A 100 22.12 4.00 -9.68
C PRO A 100 22.12 4.88 -10.93
N THR A 101 21.13 4.68 -11.81
CA THR A 101 20.98 5.45 -13.05
C THR A 101 19.67 6.23 -13.03
N PRO A 102 19.62 7.42 -12.40
CA PRO A 102 18.41 8.23 -12.32
C PRO A 102 17.94 8.69 -13.70
N ILE A 103 16.61 8.76 -13.87
CA ILE A 103 15.96 9.21 -15.11
C ILE A 103 15.81 10.73 -15.05
N ARG A 104 16.48 11.45 -15.94
CA ARG A 104 16.50 12.93 -15.94
C ARG A 104 16.36 13.58 -17.29
N THR A 105 16.23 12.79 -18.37
CA THR A 105 16.15 13.32 -19.74
C THR A 105 15.05 12.62 -20.53
N ALA A 106 14.54 13.29 -21.57
CA ALA A 106 13.56 12.71 -22.50
C ALA A 106 14.08 11.40 -23.14
N ALA A 107 15.36 11.38 -23.55
CA ALA A 107 15.96 10.18 -24.16
C ALA A 107 15.96 8.97 -23.18
N GLN A 108 16.23 9.20 -21.90
CA GLN A 108 16.14 8.12 -20.89
C GLN A 108 14.70 7.65 -20.68
N VAL A 109 13.71 8.55 -20.71
CA VAL A 109 12.30 8.18 -20.66
C VAL A 109 11.88 7.38 -21.89
N GLU A 110 12.31 7.77 -23.09
CA GLU A 110 12.04 7.05 -24.33
C GLU A 110 12.62 5.64 -24.32
N ALA A 111 13.84 5.49 -23.78
CA ALA A 111 14.56 4.21 -23.68
C ALA A 111 13.94 3.21 -22.70
N LEU A 112 13.00 3.63 -21.83
CA LEU A 112 12.30 2.72 -20.93
C LEU A 112 11.50 1.69 -21.74
N ARG A 113 11.70 0.43 -21.41
CA ARG A 113 11.01 -0.71 -22.04
C ARG A 113 9.53 -0.72 -21.67
N GLY A 114 8.69 -1.27 -22.55
CA GLY A 114 7.33 -1.65 -22.19
C GLY A 114 7.33 -2.70 -21.08
N PHE A 115 6.30 -2.68 -20.27
CA PHE A 115 6.14 -3.62 -19.16
C PHE A 115 5.28 -4.82 -19.58
N ASP A 116 5.77 -6.01 -19.26
CA ASP A 116 5.02 -7.27 -19.35
C ASP A 116 5.06 -7.92 -17.96
N PRO A 117 3.90 -8.12 -17.29
CA PRO A 117 3.83 -8.67 -15.94
C PRO A 117 4.33 -10.12 -15.85
N THR A 118 4.51 -10.82 -16.97
CA THR A 118 5.06 -12.18 -17.00
C THR A 118 6.58 -12.18 -17.03
N VAL A 119 7.19 -11.08 -17.46
CA VAL A 119 8.63 -10.93 -17.61
C VAL A 119 9.23 -10.23 -16.40
N GLY A 120 10.01 -10.93 -15.60
CA GLY A 120 10.74 -10.39 -14.44
C GLY A 120 9.90 -10.19 -13.18
N THR A 121 8.56 -10.33 -13.25
CA THR A 121 7.66 -10.22 -12.07
C THR A 121 6.70 -11.41 -11.92
N GLY A 122 6.89 -12.49 -12.67
CA GLY A 122 6.02 -13.68 -12.65
C GLY A 122 5.92 -14.38 -11.28
N PHE A 123 6.88 -14.15 -10.39
CA PHE A 123 6.84 -14.64 -9.00
C PHE A 123 5.71 -13.97 -8.20
N VAL A 124 5.33 -12.73 -8.49
CA VAL A 124 4.26 -12.02 -7.77
C VAL A 124 2.89 -12.68 -7.94
N PRO A 125 2.40 -12.96 -9.18
CA PRO A 125 1.20 -13.76 -9.35
C PRO A 125 1.29 -15.17 -8.76
N ALA A 126 2.48 -15.80 -8.76
CA ALA A 126 2.67 -17.11 -8.15
C ALA A 126 2.48 -17.05 -6.63
N ILE A 127 3.09 -16.08 -5.95
CA ILE A 127 2.91 -15.85 -4.50
C ILE A 127 1.42 -15.63 -4.17
N LEU A 128 0.73 -14.79 -4.94
CA LEU A 128 -0.69 -14.50 -4.68
C LEU A 128 -1.57 -15.75 -4.80
N ARG A 129 -1.32 -16.62 -5.80
CA ARG A 129 -2.05 -17.89 -5.91
C ARG A 129 -1.81 -18.82 -4.72
N GLU A 130 -0.58 -18.90 -4.22
CA GLU A 130 -0.27 -19.70 -3.04
C GLU A 130 -0.90 -19.08 -1.78
N LEU A 131 -0.84 -17.76 -1.58
CA LEU A 131 -1.52 -17.07 -0.49
C LEU A 131 -3.02 -17.35 -0.51
N LYS A 132 -3.68 -17.34 -1.68
CA LYS A 132 -5.11 -17.68 -1.80
C LYS A 132 -5.42 -19.08 -1.29
N LYS A 133 -4.56 -20.06 -1.58
CA LYS A 133 -4.70 -21.43 -1.09
C LYS A 133 -4.52 -21.49 0.44
N GLU A 134 -3.46 -20.85 0.95
CA GLU A 134 -3.10 -20.86 2.37
C GLU A 134 -4.17 -20.16 3.25
N VAL A 135 -4.68 -19.01 2.85
CA VAL A 135 -5.73 -18.31 3.62
C VAL A 135 -7.09 -19.00 3.52
N ALA A 136 -7.35 -19.72 2.42
CA ALA A 136 -8.59 -20.52 2.23
C ALA A 136 -9.89 -19.73 2.57
N GLY A 137 -9.97 -18.47 2.16
CA GLY A 137 -11.12 -17.59 2.41
C GLY A 137 -11.24 -17.02 3.83
N ARG A 138 -10.33 -17.36 4.74
CA ARG A 138 -10.32 -16.86 6.14
C ARG A 138 -9.84 -15.41 6.26
N ALA A 139 -9.15 -14.88 5.26
CA ALA A 139 -8.72 -13.49 5.16
C ALA A 139 -8.75 -13.01 3.70
N ALA A 140 -8.79 -11.72 3.48
CA ALA A 140 -8.60 -11.13 2.16
C ALA A 140 -7.11 -11.11 1.78
N VAL A 141 -6.77 -11.55 0.57
CA VAL A 141 -5.42 -11.41 0.02
C VAL A 141 -5.29 -10.04 -0.64
N ILE A 142 -4.32 -9.25 -0.20
CA ILE A 142 -4.12 -7.88 -0.63
C ILE A 142 -2.91 -7.81 -1.57
N GLY A 143 -3.17 -7.40 -2.83
CA GLY A 143 -2.14 -7.00 -3.78
C GLY A 143 -1.83 -5.51 -3.66
N PHE A 144 -0.71 -5.06 -4.24
CA PHE A 144 -0.39 -3.63 -4.22
C PHE A 144 0.61 -3.21 -5.29
N CYS A 145 0.68 -1.90 -5.51
CA CYS A 145 1.73 -1.24 -6.29
C CYS A 145 2.07 0.14 -5.72
N GLY A 146 3.17 0.72 -6.17
CA GLY A 146 3.44 2.14 -5.98
C GLY A 146 2.64 3.00 -6.96
N ALA A 147 2.21 4.18 -6.53
CA ALA A 147 1.61 5.16 -7.44
C ALA A 147 2.66 5.71 -8.44
N PRO A 148 2.25 6.13 -9.63
CA PRO A 148 3.16 6.64 -10.66
C PRO A 148 4.03 7.80 -10.18
N TRP A 149 3.46 8.74 -9.39
CA TRP A 149 4.22 9.85 -8.80
C TRP A 149 5.33 9.36 -7.87
N THR A 150 4.98 8.47 -6.95
CA THR A 150 5.95 7.90 -6.00
C THR A 150 7.09 7.17 -6.73
N LEU A 151 6.79 6.38 -7.76
CA LEU A 151 7.80 5.67 -8.55
C LEU A 151 8.64 6.62 -9.40
N ALA A 152 8.02 7.64 -10.05
CA ALA A 152 8.74 8.66 -10.78
C ALA A 152 9.73 9.41 -9.88
N THR A 153 9.31 9.75 -8.67
CA THR A 153 10.15 10.40 -7.68
C THR A 153 11.38 9.57 -7.35
N TYR A 154 11.22 8.27 -7.07
CA TYR A 154 12.36 7.36 -6.87
C TYR A 154 13.26 7.28 -8.09
N ALA A 155 12.68 7.17 -9.29
CA ALA A 155 13.44 7.06 -10.54
C ALA A 155 14.24 8.33 -10.84
N ILE A 156 13.69 9.51 -10.56
CA ILE A 156 14.35 10.81 -10.83
C ILE A 156 15.39 11.14 -9.76
N GLU A 157 15.06 10.95 -8.46
CA GLU A 157 15.98 11.27 -7.36
C GLU A 157 17.14 10.25 -7.26
N GLY A 158 16.91 9.01 -7.73
CA GLY A 158 17.87 7.90 -7.58
C GLY A 158 17.77 7.20 -6.22
N GLY A 159 16.69 7.44 -5.49
CA GLY A 159 16.46 6.90 -4.14
C GLY A 159 15.49 7.74 -3.33
N GLY A 160 15.56 7.63 -2.00
CA GLY A 160 14.80 8.50 -1.10
C GLY A 160 15.33 9.94 -1.15
N SER A 161 14.43 10.92 -1.02
CA SER A 161 14.79 12.34 -0.99
C SER A 161 14.04 13.06 0.13
N LYS A 162 14.64 14.12 0.66
CA LYS A 162 13.99 15.04 1.62
C LYS A 162 13.43 16.29 0.95
N SER A 163 14.02 16.72 -0.15
CA SER A 163 13.68 17.99 -0.82
C SER A 163 13.03 17.79 -2.18
N PHE A 164 13.16 16.59 -2.79
CA PHE A 164 12.63 16.26 -4.11
C PHE A 164 13.07 17.27 -5.20
N GLN A 165 14.26 17.83 -5.05
CA GLN A 165 14.69 18.95 -5.88
C GLN A 165 14.82 18.59 -7.37
N ASN A 166 15.30 17.37 -7.70
CA ASN A 166 15.41 16.94 -9.09
C ASN A 166 14.03 16.74 -9.72
N THR A 167 13.12 16.10 -8.97
CA THR A 167 11.74 15.87 -9.40
C THR A 167 11.01 17.21 -9.59
N LYS A 168 11.13 18.13 -8.63
CA LYS A 168 10.54 19.48 -8.74
C LYS A 168 11.20 20.31 -9.84
N THR A 169 12.50 20.15 -10.08
CA THR A 169 13.17 20.77 -11.22
C THR A 169 12.60 20.28 -12.55
N MET A 170 12.45 18.98 -12.73
CA MET A 170 11.85 18.41 -13.94
C MET A 170 10.39 18.85 -14.09
N MET A 171 9.61 18.86 -13.00
CA MET A 171 8.21 19.31 -12.99
C MET A 171 8.05 20.72 -13.55
N TRP A 172 8.96 21.64 -13.21
CA TRP A 172 8.86 23.03 -13.62
C TRP A 172 9.59 23.37 -14.92
N ARG A 173 10.71 22.71 -15.22
CA ARG A 173 11.51 23.02 -16.42
C ARG A 173 11.16 22.14 -17.60
N GLU A 174 10.77 20.89 -17.35
CA GLU A 174 10.53 19.88 -18.39
C GLU A 174 9.23 19.09 -18.11
N PRO A 175 8.08 19.77 -17.89
CA PRO A 175 6.83 19.10 -17.46
C PRO A 175 6.40 17.98 -18.43
N LYS A 176 6.62 18.12 -19.72
CA LYS A 176 6.30 17.08 -20.72
C LYS A 176 7.13 15.82 -20.56
N VAL A 177 8.39 15.93 -20.10
CA VAL A 177 9.25 14.77 -19.81
C VAL A 177 8.73 14.03 -18.58
N LEU A 178 8.36 14.77 -17.53
CA LEU A 178 7.75 14.20 -16.33
C LEU A 178 6.42 13.52 -16.68
N GLU A 179 5.54 14.17 -17.42
CA GLU A 179 4.25 13.62 -17.85
C GLU A 179 4.43 12.33 -18.66
N ALA A 180 5.41 12.27 -19.56
CA ALA A 180 5.73 11.08 -20.33
C ALA A 180 6.25 9.94 -19.46
N LEU A 181 7.13 10.23 -18.49
CA LEU A 181 7.60 9.23 -17.50
C LEU A 181 6.43 8.69 -16.68
N MET A 182 5.60 9.59 -16.14
CA MET A 182 4.44 9.22 -15.33
C MET A 182 3.43 8.38 -16.12
N ALA A 183 3.21 8.68 -17.40
CA ALA A 183 2.33 7.89 -18.25
C ALA A 183 2.86 6.46 -18.45
N LYS A 184 4.17 6.29 -18.75
CA LYS A 184 4.79 4.96 -18.89
C LYS A 184 4.72 4.16 -17.58
N LEU A 185 5.00 4.82 -16.44
CA LEU A 185 4.88 4.19 -15.13
C LEU A 185 3.43 3.80 -14.81
N ALA A 186 2.46 4.67 -15.12
CA ALA A 186 1.04 4.40 -14.89
C ALA A 186 0.57 3.16 -15.67
N ASP A 187 0.99 3.03 -16.93
CA ASP A 187 0.68 1.86 -17.74
C ASP A 187 1.31 0.60 -17.14
N ALA A 188 2.61 0.66 -16.82
CA ALA A 188 3.34 -0.47 -16.26
C ALA A 188 2.75 -0.96 -14.93
N VAL A 189 2.51 -0.04 -13.98
CA VAL A 189 1.98 -0.45 -12.68
C VAL A 189 0.49 -0.78 -12.72
N GLY A 190 -0.24 -0.24 -13.69
CA GLY A 190 -1.62 -0.65 -13.97
C GLY A 190 -1.68 -2.12 -14.43
N ASP A 191 -0.85 -2.50 -15.40
CA ASP A 191 -0.75 -3.88 -15.88
C ASP A 191 -0.22 -4.83 -14.79
N TYR A 192 0.76 -4.37 -13.99
CA TYR A 192 1.28 -5.11 -12.84
C TYR A 192 0.19 -5.38 -11.79
N LEU A 193 -0.63 -4.38 -11.47
CA LEU A 193 -1.71 -4.52 -10.50
C LEU A 193 -2.88 -5.34 -11.06
N ALA A 194 -3.18 -5.21 -12.36
CA ALA A 194 -4.16 -6.04 -13.05
C ALA A 194 -3.77 -7.52 -13.00
N ALA A 195 -2.50 -7.86 -13.23
CA ALA A 195 -2.00 -9.23 -13.11
C ALA A 195 -2.16 -9.79 -11.69
N GLN A 196 -2.04 -8.96 -10.66
CA GLN A 196 -2.29 -9.36 -9.28
C GLN A 196 -3.77 -9.66 -9.03
N ILE A 197 -4.68 -8.87 -9.58
CA ILE A 197 -6.14 -9.12 -9.53
C ILE A 197 -6.48 -10.44 -10.22
N GLU A 198 -5.92 -10.68 -11.40
CA GLU A 198 -6.15 -11.94 -12.15
C GLU A 198 -5.53 -13.16 -11.45
N ALA A 199 -4.46 -12.95 -10.66
CA ALA A 199 -3.88 -14.00 -9.81
C ALA A 199 -4.70 -14.31 -8.56
N GLY A 200 -5.75 -13.52 -8.26
CA GLY A 200 -6.69 -13.78 -7.18
C GLY A 200 -6.55 -12.85 -5.97
N ALA A 201 -5.92 -11.69 -6.10
CA ALA A 201 -6.01 -10.66 -5.07
C ALA A 201 -7.49 -10.28 -4.84
N ASP A 202 -7.92 -10.25 -3.58
CA ASP A 202 -9.29 -9.89 -3.19
C ASP A 202 -9.48 -8.38 -3.06
N VAL A 203 -8.38 -7.69 -2.80
CA VAL A 203 -8.29 -6.24 -2.60
C VAL A 203 -6.94 -5.80 -3.15
N VAL A 204 -6.85 -4.59 -3.66
CA VAL A 204 -5.57 -4.01 -4.08
C VAL A 204 -5.37 -2.63 -3.49
N GLN A 205 -4.09 -2.27 -3.22
CA GLN A 205 -3.74 -0.96 -2.68
C GLN A 205 -2.70 -0.26 -3.55
N VAL A 206 -2.94 1.02 -3.82
CA VAL A 206 -1.99 1.93 -4.48
C VAL A 206 -1.33 2.80 -3.40
N PHE A 207 0.00 2.72 -3.31
CA PHE A 207 0.79 3.48 -2.35
C PHE A 207 1.38 4.74 -2.97
N ASP A 208 0.84 5.91 -2.64
CA ASP A 208 1.37 7.22 -3.03
C ASP A 208 2.11 7.88 -1.87
N SER A 209 3.23 7.29 -1.47
CA SER A 209 3.99 7.65 -0.28
C SER A 209 4.54 9.07 -0.30
N TRP A 210 4.74 9.66 -1.49
CA TRP A 210 5.32 10.99 -1.67
C TRP A 210 4.32 12.05 -2.17
N ALA A 211 3.02 11.73 -2.23
CA ALA A 211 1.99 12.68 -2.64
C ALA A 211 1.95 13.93 -1.76
N GLY A 212 2.15 13.78 -0.46
CA GLY A 212 2.13 14.87 0.50
C GLY A 212 3.16 15.97 0.26
N GLU A 213 4.18 15.72 -0.58
CA GLU A 213 5.18 16.71 -0.97
C GLU A 213 4.72 17.68 -2.08
N LEU A 214 3.52 17.43 -2.62
CA LEU A 214 2.92 18.28 -3.64
C LEU A 214 1.90 19.25 -3.04
N SER A 215 1.84 20.45 -3.58
CA SER A 215 0.67 21.30 -3.40
C SER A 215 -0.56 20.63 -4.04
N ARG A 216 -1.77 21.05 -3.64
CA ARG A 216 -3.00 20.53 -4.25
C ARG A 216 -3.04 20.78 -5.78
N ALA A 217 -2.60 21.95 -6.21
CA ALA A 217 -2.58 22.30 -7.63
C ALA A 217 -1.62 21.39 -8.42
N ASP A 218 -0.43 21.11 -7.86
CA ASP A 218 0.56 20.24 -8.49
C ASP A 218 0.11 18.78 -8.49
N TYR A 219 -0.50 18.33 -7.40
CA TYR A 219 -1.10 16.99 -7.35
C TYR A 219 -2.17 16.81 -8.43
N ASP A 220 -3.11 17.74 -8.52
CA ASP A 220 -4.19 17.71 -9.52
C ASP A 220 -3.67 17.79 -10.96
N ARG A 221 -2.55 18.49 -11.18
CA ARG A 221 -1.94 18.62 -12.50
C ARG A 221 -1.11 17.41 -12.90
N PHE A 222 -0.27 16.88 -12.02
CA PHE A 222 0.74 15.87 -12.37
C PHE A 222 0.40 14.48 -11.84
N ALA A 223 0.16 14.33 -10.53
CA ALA A 223 0.04 13.01 -9.91
C ALA A 223 -1.31 12.35 -10.15
N ARG A 224 -2.41 13.08 -9.95
CA ARG A 224 -3.76 12.54 -10.08
C ARG A 224 -4.06 11.97 -11.48
N PRO A 225 -3.76 12.65 -12.61
CA PRO A 225 -4.06 12.08 -13.93
C PRO A 225 -3.32 10.77 -14.20
N ALA A 226 -2.09 10.63 -13.73
CA ALA A 226 -1.33 9.39 -13.87
C ALA A 226 -1.90 8.27 -13.00
N THR A 227 -2.35 8.59 -11.78
CA THR A 227 -3.02 7.59 -10.92
C THR A 227 -4.38 7.19 -11.50
N GLU A 228 -5.17 8.12 -12.03
CA GLU A 228 -6.42 7.81 -12.74
C GLU A 228 -6.18 6.91 -13.97
N ARG A 229 -5.09 7.16 -14.72
CA ARG A 229 -4.66 6.30 -15.85
C ARG A 229 -4.34 4.86 -15.39
N LEU A 230 -3.65 4.70 -14.27
CA LEU A 230 -3.41 3.41 -13.64
C LEU A 230 -4.74 2.72 -13.30
N LEU A 231 -5.64 3.43 -12.58
CA LEU A 231 -6.91 2.89 -12.10
C LEU A 231 -7.81 2.44 -13.27
N ALA A 232 -7.80 3.16 -14.39
CA ALA A 232 -8.57 2.81 -15.59
C ALA A 232 -8.14 1.49 -16.26
N ARG A 233 -6.96 0.95 -15.92
CA ARG A 233 -6.47 -0.35 -16.44
C ARG A 233 -6.90 -1.55 -15.60
N LEU A 234 -7.46 -1.32 -14.41
CA LEU A 234 -7.77 -2.41 -13.47
C LEU A 234 -9.04 -3.16 -13.89
N PRO A 235 -8.99 -4.50 -13.99
CA PRO A 235 -10.15 -5.33 -14.24
C PRO A 235 -11.02 -5.48 -12.98
N LYS A 236 -12.19 -6.11 -13.14
CA LYS A 236 -13.08 -6.52 -12.04
C LYS A 236 -13.46 -5.36 -11.09
N ARG A 237 -13.64 -4.15 -11.65
CA ARG A 237 -14.18 -3.03 -10.88
C ARG A 237 -15.57 -3.39 -10.33
N GLY A 238 -15.81 -3.08 -9.03
CA GLY A 238 -17.03 -3.49 -8.32
C GLY A 238 -16.98 -4.89 -7.69
N GLU A 239 -15.97 -5.72 -8.00
CA GLU A 239 -15.71 -7.01 -7.37
C GLU A 239 -14.46 -6.98 -6.48
N VAL A 240 -13.38 -6.35 -6.98
CA VAL A 240 -12.11 -6.17 -6.27
C VAL A 240 -11.96 -4.69 -5.90
N PRO A 241 -12.13 -4.32 -4.61
CA PRO A 241 -12.01 -2.93 -4.19
C PRO A 241 -10.56 -2.45 -4.26
N VAL A 242 -10.43 -1.15 -4.54
CA VAL A 242 -9.13 -0.46 -4.63
C VAL A 242 -8.99 0.51 -3.46
N ILE A 243 -7.90 0.38 -2.72
CA ILE A 243 -7.50 1.29 -1.65
C ILE A 243 -6.46 2.26 -2.22
N HIS A 244 -6.65 3.55 -2.03
CA HIS A 244 -5.64 4.57 -2.31
C HIS A 244 -5.07 5.10 -0.99
N PHE A 245 -3.76 4.99 -0.82
CA PHE A 245 -3.02 5.51 0.32
C PHE A 245 -2.08 6.63 -0.12
N ALA A 246 -2.15 7.78 0.56
CA ALA A 246 -1.23 8.89 0.37
C ALA A 246 -0.76 9.42 1.73
N SER A 247 0.55 9.43 1.96
CA SER A 247 1.14 9.86 3.24
C SER A 247 1.33 11.38 3.28
N GLY A 248 1.14 12.00 4.46
CA GLY A 248 1.29 13.45 4.66
C GLY A 248 0.32 14.30 3.86
N SER A 249 -0.82 13.75 3.45
CA SER A 249 -1.64 14.25 2.36
C SER A 249 -3.02 14.78 2.78
N ALA A 250 -3.20 15.18 4.04
CA ALA A 250 -4.47 15.71 4.55
C ALA A 250 -5.04 16.85 3.67
N HIS A 251 -4.17 17.70 3.11
CA HIS A 251 -4.55 18.80 2.22
C HIS A 251 -4.99 18.33 0.82
N LEU A 252 -4.74 17.08 0.45
CA LEU A 252 -5.06 16.51 -0.87
C LEU A 252 -6.31 15.63 -0.87
N ILE A 253 -6.95 15.39 0.29
CA ILE A 253 -8.04 14.41 0.40
C ILE A 253 -9.19 14.68 -0.59
N ASP A 254 -9.54 15.94 -0.82
CA ASP A 254 -10.60 16.31 -1.77
C ASP A 254 -10.22 15.97 -3.22
N SER A 255 -8.93 15.89 -3.53
CA SER A 255 -8.44 15.53 -4.87
C SER A 255 -8.51 14.02 -5.06
N TYR A 256 -7.92 13.22 -4.18
CA TYR A 256 -7.96 11.77 -4.35
C TYR A 256 -9.31 11.13 -4.00
N ALA A 257 -10.18 11.80 -3.22
CA ALA A 257 -11.56 11.37 -3.05
C ALA A 257 -12.39 11.39 -4.36
N ARG A 258 -11.94 12.11 -5.39
CA ARG A 258 -12.58 12.13 -6.72
C ARG A 258 -12.15 10.98 -7.63
N MET A 259 -11.00 10.35 -7.36
CA MET A 259 -10.50 9.23 -8.17
C MET A 259 -11.38 7.99 -8.03
N ASP A 260 -11.30 7.09 -8.98
CA ASP A 260 -12.02 5.80 -8.96
C ASP A 260 -11.31 4.77 -8.05
N ALA A 261 -11.18 5.11 -6.77
CA ALA A 261 -10.79 4.21 -5.69
C ALA A 261 -11.97 4.04 -4.73
N ASP A 262 -12.11 2.88 -4.12
CA ASP A 262 -13.25 2.56 -3.25
C ASP A 262 -12.98 2.97 -1.80
N VAL A 263 -11.72 2.94 -1.40
CA VAL A 263 -11.27 3.23 -0.03
C VAL A 263 -10.20 4.31 -0.04
N ILE A 264 -10.34 5.27 0.87
CA ILE A 264 -9.28 6.23 1.19
C ILE A 264 -8.55 5.75 2.44
N SER A 265 -7.27 5.44 2.30
CA SER A 265 -6.40 5.14 3.44
C SER A 265 -5.79 6.44 3.96
N VAL A 266 -6.12 6.77 5.20
CA VAL A 266 -5.82 8.06 5.84
C VAL A 266 -4.60 7.91 6.75
N ASP A 267 -3.65 8.84 6.68
CA ASP A 267 -2.56 8.88 7.65
C ASP A 267 -3.03 9.45 9.01
N TRP A 268 -2.21 9.28 10.04
CA TRP A 268 -2.58 9.66 11.42
C TRP A 268 -2.67 11.16 11.68
N LYS A 269 -2.26 12.01 10.72
CA LYS A 269 -2.24 13.48 10.89
C LYS A 269 -3.59 14.12 10.58
N LEU A 270 -4.52 13.38 9.97
CA LEU A 270 -5.87 13.84 9.70
C LEU A 270 -6.87 13.02 10.54
N PRO A 271 -7.67 13.63 11.42
CA PRO A 271 -8.72 12.95 12.15
C PRO A 271 -9.71 12.24 11.21
N LEU A 272 -10.13 11.01 11.57
CA LEU A 272 -11.00 10.20 10.69
C LEU A 272 -12.41 10.80 10.53
N ASP A 273 -12.94 11.51 11.50
CA ASP A 273 -14.21 12.22 11.40
C ASP A 273 -14.13 13.37 10.38
N GLU A 274 -13.02 14.11 10.34
CA GLU A 274 -12.77 15.09 9.28
C GLU A 274 -12.60 14.41 7.92
N ALA A 275 -11.81 13.34 7.85
CA ALA A 275 -11.64 12.56 6.64
C ALA A 275 -13.00 12.04 6.11
N ARG A 276 -13.89 11.57 7.00
CA ARG A 276 -15.22 11.06 6.66
C ARG A 276 -16.06 12.10 5.93
N THR A 277 -16.04 13.35 6.38
CA THR A 277 -16.81 14.43 5.74
C THR A 277 -16.32 14.75 4.33
N ARG A 278 -15.03 14.53 4.06
CA ARG A 278 -14.35 14.86 2.80
C ARG A 278 -14.22 13.67 1.84
N ALA A 279 -14.44 12.44 2.33
CA ALA A 279 -14.23 11.20 1.57
C ALA A 279 -15.29 10.93 0.48
N ARG A 280 -16.31 11.77 0.32
CA ARG A 280 -17.37 11.64 -0.71
C ARG A 280 -18.10 10.29 -0.68
N GLY A 281 -18.35 9.76 0.52
CA GLY A 281 -19.05 8.48 0.72
C GLY A 281 -18.18 7.23 0.60
N LYS A 282 -16.88 7.36 0.28
CA LYS A 282 -15.96 6.21 0.21
C LYS A 282 -15.68 5.62 1.59
N ALA A 283 -15.34 4.34 1.63
CA ALA A 283 -14.86 3.72 2.86
C ALA A 283 -13.50 4.34 3.28
N LEU A 284 -13.21 4.28 4.59
CA LEU A 284 -11.95 4.76 5.14
C LEU A 284 -11.11 3.58 5.63
N GLN A 285 -9.79 3.72 5.51
CA GLN A 285 -8.82 2.84 6.14
C GLN A 285 -7.88 3.66 7.02
N GLY A 286 -7.55 3.12 8.20
CA GLY A 286 -6.60 3.75 9.11
C GLY A 286 -7.22 3.98 10.48
N ASN A 287 -6.67 4.89 11.33
CA ASN A 287 -5.47 5.69 11.03
C ASN A 287 -4.64 5.92 12.31
N VAL A 288 -4.55 4.86 13.11
CA VAL A 288 -3.78 4.95 14.36
C VAL A 288 -2.32 5.30 14.05
N ASP A 289 -1.75 6.25 14.82
CA ASP A 289 -0.31 6.57 14.72
C ASP A 289 0.53 5.32 15.02
N PRO A 290 1.43 4.90 14.12
CA PRO A 290 2.33 3.78 14.37
C PRO A 290 3.18 3.95 15.64
N GLY A 291 3.44 5.19 16.07
CA GLY A 291 4.16 5.52 17.28
C GLY A 291 3.46 5.07 18.56
N VAL A 292 2.13 4.99 18.56
CA VAL A 292 1.34 4.51 19.69
C VAL A 292 1.68 3.05 20.04
N LEU A 293 2.07 2.25 19.05
CA LEU A 293 2.46 0.86 19.26
C LEU A 293 3.81 0.70 19.99
N LEU A 294 4.50 1.80 20.29
CA LEU A 294 5.71 1.82 21.11
C LEU A 294 5.39 2.07 22.61
N GLY A 295 4.16 2.46 22.92
CA GLY A 295 3.66 2.74 24.26
C GLY A 295 3.14 1.50 24.98
N ALA A 296 2.26 1.71 25.96
CA ALA A 296 1.61 0.63 26.70
C ALA A 296 0.44 0.00 25.90
N PRO A 297 0.11 -1.29 26.13
CA PRO A 297 -1.04 -1.94 25.46
C PRO A 297 -2.37 -1.20 25.68
N ASP A 298 -2.57 -0.52 26.80
CA ASP A 298 -3.78 0.25 27.07
C ASP A 298 -3.88 1.51 26.22
N ASP A 299 -2.75 2.18 25.93
CA ASP A 299 -2.71 3.31 25.00
C ASP A 299 -3.09 2.85 23.58
N VAL A 300 -2.61 1.67 23.19
CA VAL A 300 -2.96 1.06 21.88
C VAL A 300 -4.46 0.78 21.80
N ARG A 301 -5.05 0.19 22.86
CA ARG A 301 -6.49 -0.10 22.90
C ARG A 301 -7.31 1.19 22.84
N ALA A 302 -6.92 2.22 23.58
CA ALA A 302 -7.57 3.52 23.57
C ALA A 302 -7.53 4.17 22.19
N ALA A 303 -6.36 4.17 21.53
CA ALA A 303 -6.20 4.75 20.20
C ALA A 303 -7.02 4.03 19.12
N VAL A 304 -7.09 2.70 19.17
CA VAL A 304 -7.93 1.91 18.25
C VAL A 304 -9.42 2.22 18.50
N GLY A 305 -9.86 2.30 19.77
CA GLY A 305 -11.23 2.66 20.11
C GLY A 305 -11.61 4.06 19.60
N ALA A 306 -10.71 5.04 19.77
CA ALA A 306 -10.89 6.40 19.26
C ALA A 306 -10.99 6.45 17.74
N ALA A 307 -10.11 5.73 17.02
CA ALA A 307 -10.14 5.65 15.56
C ALA A 307 -11.44 5.02 15.04
N LYS A 308 -11.92 3.93 15.67
CA LYS A 308 -13.20 3.29 15.33
C LYS A 308 -14.37 4.27 15.53
N ALA A 309 -14.40 4.98 16.64
CA ALA A 309 -15.47 5.96 16.93
C ALA A 309 -15.46 7.12 15.93
N ALA A 310 -14.27 7.64 15.60
CA ALA A 310 -14.10 8.75 14.65
C ALA A 310 -14.41 8.36 13.20
N ALA A 311 -14.20 7.10 12.81
CA ALA A 311 -14.49 6.63 11.45
C ALA A 311 -15.98 6.73 11.09
N GLY A 312 -16.87 6.58 12.07
CA GLY A 312 -18.32 6.66 11.85
C GLY A 312 -18.86 5.60 10.88
N PRO A 313 -20.11 5.71 10.45
CA PRO A 313 -20.71 4.80 9.49
C PRO A 313 -20.13 4.98 8.07
N GLY A 314 -20.30 3.98 7.18
CA GLY A 314 -19.91 4.06 5.76
C GLY A 314 -18.64 3.29 5.39
N GLY A 315 -18.32 2.23 6.15
CA GLY A 315 -17.18 1.36 5.92
C GLY A 315 -15.90 1.88 6.57
N HIS A 316 -15.29 1.01 7.39
CA HIS A 316 -13.99 1.28 8.03
C HIS A 316 -13.14 0.02 8.04
N ILE A 317 -11.90 0.14 7.63
CA ILE A 317 -10.85 -0.88 7.75
C ILE A 317 -9.86 -0.36 8.79
N VAL A 318 -9.79 -1.02 9.94
CA VAL A 318 -8.86 -0.62 11.01
C VAL A 318 -7.44 -0.90 10.60
N ASN A 319 -6.61 0.13 10.63
CA ASN A 319 -5.19 0.07 10.26
C ASN A 319 -4.41 1.16 10.99
N LEU A 320 -3.11 1.13 10.84
CA LEU A 320 -2.25 2.27 11.16
C LEU A 320 -2.34 3.34 10.07
N GLY A 321 -2.01 4.57 10.40
CA GLY A 321 -1.89 5.66 9.43
C GLY A 321 -0.62 5.59 8.57
N HIS A 322 0.28 4.64 8.83
CA HIS A 322 1.47 4.29 8.03
C HIS A 322 1.93 2.87 8.41
N GLY A 323 3.08 2.45 7.89
CA GLY A 323 3.66 1.13 8.21
C GLY A 323 4.12 1.01 9.67
N ILE A 324 3.98 -0.19 10.22
CA ILE A 324 4.46 -0.54 11.55
C ILE A 324 5.96 -0.24 11.70
N LEU A 325 6.36 0.23 12.87
CA LEU A 325 7.75 0.57 13.15
C LEU A 325 8.56 -0.67 13.57
N PRO A 326 9.84 -0.77 13.18
CA PRO A 326 10.67 -1.94 13.51
C PRO A 326 10.81 -2.26 15.00
N PRO A 327 10.84 -1.28 15.95
CA PRO A 327 10.95 -1.58 17.37
C PRO A 327 9.60 -1.89 18.05
N THR A 328 8.50 -2.01 17.30
CA THR A 328 7.18 -2.30 17.87
C THR A 328 7.18 -3.66 18.60
N PRO A 329 6.74 -3.71 19.87
CA PRO A 329 6.54 -4.96 20.58
C PRO A 329 5.41 -5.78 19.95
N PRO A 330 5.59 -7.09 19.65
CA PRO A 330 4.53 -7.93 19.08
C PRO A 330 3.26 -7.99 19.93
N GLU A 331 3.37 -7.90 21.26
CA GLU A 331 2.25 -7.83 22.19
C GLU A 331 1.36 -6.61 21.96
N ASN A 332 1.91 -5.48 21.52
CA ASN A 332 1.15 -4.28 21.20
C ASN A 332 0.38 -4.45 19.87
N VAL A 333 0.90 -5.25 18.94
CA VAL A 333 0.14 -5.65 17.74
C VAL A 333 -1.03 -6.56 18.12
N ALA A 334 -0.81 -7.49 19.06
CA ALA A 334 -1.90 -8.32 19.58
C ALA A 334 -2.99 -7.48 20.26
N ALA A 335 -2.61 -6.50 21.09
CA ALA A 335 -3.54 -5.56 21.74
C ALA A 335 -4.32 -4.72 20.71
N PHE A 336 -3.66 -4.30 19.61
CA PHE A 336 -4.30 -3.59 18.51
C PHE A 336 -5.40 -4.44 17.83
N VAL A 337 -5.08 -5.68 17.47
CA VAL A 337 -6.02 -6.58 16.80
C VAL A 337 -7.17 -6.94 17.73
N GLU A 338 -6.88 -7.21 19.03
CA GLU A 338 -7.91 -7.44 20.05
C GLU A 338 -8.88 -6.25 20.17
N ALA A 339 -8.35 -5.03 20.27
CA ALA A 339 -9.17 -3.81 20.36
C ALA A 339 -10.01 -3.56 19.11
N ALA A 340 -9.47 -3.83 17.92
CA ALA A 340 -10.20 -3.72 16.66
C ALA A 340 -11.46 -4.62 16.63
N ARG A 341 -11.39 -5.81 17.28
CA ARG A 341 -12.47 -6.80 17.33
C ARG A 341 -13.46 -6.64 18.48
N LYS A 342 -13.14 -5.81 19.48
CA LYS A 342 -14.12 -5.45 20.51
C LYS A 342 -15.15 -4.52 19.90
N GLY A 343 -16.44 -4.89 20.04
CA GLY A 343 -17.59 -4.09 19.62
C GLY A 343 -17.73 -2.79 20.42
#